data_eb7b8e1149f7638a5de0c3a0e072cba2
#
_entry.id   eb7b8e1149f7638a5de0c3a0e072cba2
#
_cell.length_a   1.000
_cell.length_b   1.000
_cell.length_c   1.000
_cell.angle_alpha   90.00
_cell.angle_beta   90.00
_cell.angle_gamma   90.00
#
_symmetry.space_group_name_H-M   'P 1'
#
loop_
_entity.id
_entity.type
_entity.pdbx_description
1 polymer ?
#
loop_
_entity_poly.entity_id
_entity_poly.type
_entity_poly.pdbx_seq_one_letter_code
_entity_poly.pdbx_strand_id
1 'polypeptide(L)'
;MMIPSATSPATSLIFAPPPNPFGPPKVFLAAVGEKMTEVAGEVADGIIIHGFTTEWYVMEVTVPAIERGLEAAGRDRSTFQISGPLFVVTGTNEEELADAERGVKQQIAFYGSTPAYRGVLELHGWGDLQTELNSLSKRGEWVQMGELIDDDILRTFAVVAEPEDVGRELRRRYGGVVDRCSFYAPYRSDPERWSRVVEDLKSA
;
A
#
# COMPACT_ATOMS: atom_id res chain seq x y z
N MET A 1 13.78 27.05 18.22
CA MET A 1 14.10 28.32 17.53
C MET A 1 12.88 28.65 16.67
N MET A 2 12.00 29.55 17.15
CA MET A 2 10.80 29.96 16.41
C MET A 2 11.23 30.72 15.17
N ILE A 3 10.83 30.26 13.99
CA ILE A 3 10.91 31.05 12.76
C ILE A 3 9.80 32.10 12.85
N PRO A 4 10.09 33.40 12.86
CA PRO A 4 9.04 34.40 12.84
C PRO A 4 8.34 34.33 11.49
N SER A 5 7.01 34.21 11.50
CA SER A 5 6.18 34.32 10.31
C SER A 5 6.31 35.77 9.77
N ALA A 6 7.10 35.92 8.74
CA ALA A 6 7.15 37.16 7.97
C ALA A 6 5.88 37.26 7.12
N THR A 7 4.78 37.67 7.71
CA THR A 7 3.63 38.21 6.99
C THR A 7 3.93 39.61 6.54
N SER A 8 4.32 39.76 5.27
CA SER A 8 4.36 41.07 4.62
C SER A 8 2.91 41.59 4.47
N PRO A 9 2.51 42.71 5.07
CA PRO A 9 1.10 43.10 5.17
C PRO A 9 0.44 43.57 3.87
N ALA A 10 1.19 43.72 2.80
CA ALA A 10 0.70 44.42 1.60
C ALA A 10 0.31 43.53 0.42
N THR A 11 0.66 42.24 0.43
CA THR A 11 0.41 41.38 -0.75
C THR A 11 -0.73 40.37 -0.51
N SER A 12 -1.25 40.26 0.69
CA SER A 12 -2.07 39.12 1.08
C SER A 12 -3.57 39.27 0.87
N LEU A 13 -4.11 40.50 0.83
CA LEU A 13 -5.57 40.69 0.90
C LEU A 13 -6.32 40.44 -0.41
N ILE A 14 -5.65 40.55 -1.56
CA ILE A 14 -6.32 40.37 -2.88
C ILE A 14 -6.27 38.92 -3.35
N PHE A 15 -5.27 38.15 -2.92
CA PHE A 15 -5.05 36.77 -3.40
C PHE A 15 -5.13 35.71 -2.28
N ALA A 16 -5.31 36.12 -1.04
CA ALA A 16 -5.48 35.17 0.05
C ALA A 16 -6.93 34.66 0.05
N PRO A 17 -7.14 33.35 -0.11
CA PRO A 17 -8.46 32.77 0.08
C PRO A 17 -8.92 32.98 1.53
N PRO A 18 -10.23 32.99 1.78
CA PRO A 18 -10.74 33.03 3.17
C PRO A 18 -10.19 31.81 3.94
N PRO A 19 -10.09 31.91 5.28
CA PRO A 19 -9.65 30.78 6.07
C PRO A 19 -10.46 29.54 5.79
N ASN A 20 -9.78 28.41 5.50
CA ASN A 20 -10.44 27.15 5.29
C ASN A 20 -11.04 26.67 6.64
N PRO A 21 -12.37 26.50 6.74
CA PRO A 21 -13.01 26.09 8.00
C PRO A 21 -12.63 24.65 8.42
N PHE A 22 -12.07 23.86 7.49
CA PHE A 22 -11.62 22.49 7.74
C PHE A 22 -10.12 22.39 8.11
N GLY A 23 -9.42 23.53 8.24
CA GLY A 23 -7.98 23.59 8.47
C GLY A 23 -7.15 23.32 7.19
N PRO A 24 -5.83 23.22 7.32
CA PRO A 24 -4.96 22.91 6.20
C PRO A 24 -5.21 21.47 5.69
N PRO A 25 -5.08 21.24 4.37
CA PRO A 25 -5.18 19.88 3.83
C PRO A 25 -4.07 19.00 4.40
N LYS A 26 -4.39 17.73 4.66
CA LYS A 26 -3.39 16.74 5.08
C LYS A 26 -2.51 16.32 3.91
N VAL A 27 -1.23 16.15 4.18
CA VAL A 27 -0.22 15.74 3.21
C VAL A 27 0.14 14.28 3.46
N PHE A 28 -0.05 13.45 2.44
CA PHE A 28 0.39 12.05 2.45
C PHE A 28 1.56 11.88 1.50
N LEU A 29 2.63 11.23 1.95
CA LEU A 29 3.75 10.87 1.08
C LEU A 29 3.60 9.43 0.59
N ALA A 30 3.72 9.22 -0.72
CA ALA A 30 3.93 7.89 -1.26
C ALA A 30 5.41 7.51 -1.03
N ALA A 31 5.65 6.43 -0.33
CA ALA A 31 7.00 6.01 0.00
C ALA A 31 7.20 4.52 -0.25
N VAL A 32 8.39 4.20 -0.74
CA VAL A 32 8.91 2.85 -0.91
C VAL A 32 10.28 2.78 -0.26
N GLY A 33 10.52 1.71 0.49
CA GLY A 33 11.77 1.52 1.21
C GLY A 33 11.83 2.30 2.52
N GLU A 34 12.66 1.79 3.40
CA GLU A 34 12.71 2.14 4.81
C GLU A 34 12.99 3.62 5.07
N LYS A 35 14.00 4.20 4.36
CA LYS A 35 14.39 5.60 4.57
C LYS A 35 13.31 6.61 4.19
N MET A 36 12.61 6.39 3.06
CA MET A 36 11.53 7.29 2.67
C MET A 36 10.31 7.13 3.56
N THR A 37 10.09 5.94 4.09
CA THR A 37 9.05 5.66 5.09
C THR A 37 9.33 6.40 6.40
N GLU A 38 10.58 6.42 6.84
CA GLU A 38 11.04 7.18 8.01
C GLU A 38 10.82 8.68 7.80
N VAL A 39 11.25 9.23 6.65
CA VAL A 39 10.99 10.64 6.30
C VAL A 39 9.50 10.97 6.28
N ALA A 40 8.64 10.07 5.80
CA ALA A 40 7.20 10.29 5.86
C ALA A 40 6.71 10.45 7.30
N GLY A 41 7.21 9.65 8.24
CA GLY A 41 6.95 9.78 9.68
C GLY A 41 7.37 11.14 10.24
N GLU A 42 8.52 11.67 9.80
CA GLU A 42 9.03 12.96 10.27
C GLU A 42 8.16 14.15 9.82
N VAL A 43 7.72 14.18 8.55
CA VAL A 43 7.24 15.43 7.94
C VAL A 43 5.80 15.39 7.42
N ALA A 44 5.18 14.21 7.25
CA ALA A 44 3.88 14.07 6.63
C ALA A 44 2.75 13.79 7.65
N ASP A 45 1.50 13.98 7.25
CA ASP A 45 0.33 13.56 8.03
C ASP A 45 -0.01 12.09 7.85
N GLY A 46 0.60 11.45 6.87
CA GLY A 46 0.43 10.03 6.60
C GLY A 46 1.29 9.55 5.46
N ILE A 47 1.22 8.25 5.24
CA ILE A 47 1.94 7.55 4.17
C ILE A 47 0.95 6.82 3.26
N ILE A 48 1.27 6.77 1.97
CA ILE A 48 0.67 5.83 1.04
C ILE A 48 1.72 4.75 0.77
N ILE A 49 1.53 3.57 1.37
CA ILE A 49 2.40 2.42 1.15
C ILE A 49 2.18 1.85 -0.25
N HIS A 50 3.17 1.17 -0.80
CA HIS A 50 3.04 0.54 -2.10
C HIS A 50 2.25 -0.78 -2.02
N GLY A 51 1.48 -1.12 -3.06
CA GLY A 51 0.71 -2.37 -3.10
C GLY A 51 1.58 -3.64 -3.13
N PHE A 52 2.83 -3.54 -3.57
CA PHE A 52 3.80 -4.61 -3.47
C PHE A 52 4.39 -4.64 -2.06
N THR A 53 3.59 -5.13 -1.13
CA THR A 53 3.93 -5.31 0.28
C THR A 53 3.23 -6.56 0.82
N THR A 54 3.64 -7.01 1.99
CA THR A 54 3.03 -8.13 2.70
C THR A 54 2.69 -7.72 4.12
N GLU A 55 1.79 -8.46 4.78
CA GLU A 55 1.49 -8.27 6.20
C GLU A 55 2.78 -8.20 7.03
N TRP A 56 3.68 -9.17 6.83
CA TRP A 56 4.94 -9.24 7.55
C TRP A 56 5.85 -8.03 7.26
N TYR A 57 6.00 -7.63 5.99
CA TYR A 57 6.81 -6.45 5.65
C TYR A 57 6.24 -5.15 6.25
N VAL A 58 4.92 -5.02 6.31
CA VAL A 58 4.29 -3.87 6.97
C VAL A 58 4.63 -3.83 8.45
N MET A 59 4.56 -4.97 9.14
CA MET A 59 4.79 -5.05 10.58
C MET A 59 6.28 -4.92 10.96
N GLU A 60 7.18 -5.56 10.21
CA GLU A 60 8.59 -5.66 10.60
C GLU A 60 9.47 -4.54 10.01
N VAL A 61 9.01 -3.89 8.94
CA VAL A 61 9.81 -2.88 8.24
C VAL A 61 9.11 -1.53 8.19
N THR A 62 7.86 -1.52 7.69
CA THR A 62 7.15 -0.25 7.44
C THR A 62 6.79 0.46 8.74
N VAL A 63 6.14 -0.23 9.68
CA VAL A 63 5.72 0.36 10.97
C VAL A 63 6.92 0.82 11.78
N PRO A 64 7.97 0.03 12.00
CA PRO A 64 9.16 0.49 12.72
C PRO A 64 9.85 1.69 12.07
N ALA A 65 9.87 1.78 10.73
CA ALA A 65 10.42 2.95 10.04
C ALA A 65 9.58 4.21 10.27
N ILE A 66 8.24 4.09 10.24
CA ILE A 66 7.33 5.20 10.58
C ILE A 66 7.56 5.67 12.02
N GLU A 67 7.65 4.73 12.96
CA GLU A 67 7.84 5.03 14.39
C GLU A 67 9.16 5.78 14.63
N ARG A 68 10.25 5.37 13.99
CA ARG A 68 11.52 6.13 14.06
C ARG A 68 11.39 7.56 13.56
N GLY A 69 10.69 7.75 12.44
CA GLY A 69 10.46 9.09 11.89
C GLY A 69 9.59 9.96 12.81
N LEU A 70 8.52 9.39 13.36
CA LEU A 70 7.65 10.07 14.33
C LEU A 70 8.42 10.45 15.59
N GLU A 71 9.22 9.53 16.14
CA GLU A 71 10.05 9.76 17.33
C GLU A 71 11.06 10.89 17.08
N ALA A 72 11.77 10.87 15.95
CA ALA A 72 12.73 11.90 15.57
C ALA A 72 12.08 13.30 15.47
N ALA A 73 10.81 13.37 15.08
CA ALA A 73 10.04 14.61 14.99
C ALA A 73 9.25 14.95 16.27
N GLY A 74 9.30 14.11 17.31
CA GLY A 74 8.53 14.30 18.56
C GLY A 74 7.02 14.21 18.35
N ARG A 75 6.56 13.35 17.43
CA ARG A 75 5.15 13.21 17.04
C ARG A 75 4.55 11.91 17.59
N ASP A 76 3.28 11.94 17.89
CA ASP A 76 2.53 10.77 18.34
C ASP A 76 1.98 9.96 17.14
N ARG A 77 1.99 8.62 17.26
CA ARG A 77 1.45 7.69 16.23
C ARG A 77 0.00 7.97 15.89
N SER A 78 -0.81 8.42 16.83
CA SER A 78 -2.22 8.76 16.62
C SER A 78 -2.45 9.94 15.67
N THR A 79 -1.42 10.74 15.42
CA THR A 79 -1.46 11.87 14.47
C THR A 79 -1.14 11.49 13.03
N PHE A 80 -0.74 10.23 12.79
CA PHE A 80 -0.24 9.75 11.51
C PHE A 80 -1.14 8.64 10.94
N GLN A 81 -1.41 8.66 9.65
CA GLN A 81 -2.25 7.67 8.99
C GLN A 81 -1.45 6.83 7.97
N ILE A 82 -1.71 5.53 7.96
CA ILE A 82 -1.20 4.59 6.96
C ILE A 82 -2.33 4.28 5.98
N SER A 83 -2.10 4.54 4.70
CA SER A 83 -3.02 4.22 3.62
C SER A 83 -2.31 3.37 2.57
N GLY A 84 -3.01 2.44 1.93
CA GLY A 84 -2.39 1.69 0.84
C GLY A 84 -3.36 0.84 0.04
N PRO A 85 -2.98 0.57 -1.23
CA PRO A 85 -3.63 -0.43 -2.04
C PRO A 85 -3.19 -1.83 -1.56
N LEU A 86 -4.15 -2.72 -1.33
CA LEU A 86 -3.92 -4.09 -0.90
C LEU A 86 -4.42 -5.04 -2.00
N PHE A 87 -3.58 -6.00 -2.38
CA PHE A 87 -3.98 -7.01 -3.37
C PHE A 87 -5.11 -7.88 -2.84
N VAL A 88 -6.14 -8.01 -3.66
CA VAL A 88 -7.28 -8.88 -3.39
C VAL A 88 -7.52 -9.79 -4.60
N VAL A 89 -7.69 -11.06 -4.33
CA VAL A 89 -8.10 -12.10 -5.29
C VAL A 89 -9.43 -12.64 -4.82
N THR A 90 -10.48 -12.45 -5.59
CA THR A 90 -11.81 -12.95 -5.28
C THR A 90 -12.63 -13.17 -6.55
N GLY A 91 -13.54 -14.12 -6.51
CA GLY A 91 -14.44 -14.47 -7.60
C GLY A 91 -15.68 -15.17 -7.07
N THR A 92 -16.78 -15.20 -7.83
CA THR A 92 -18.02 -15.90 -7.51
C THR A 92 -18.10 -17.30 -8.12
N ASN A 93 -17.11 -17.64 -8.95
CA ASN A 93 -16.97 -18.95 -9.59
C ASN A 93 -15.50 -19.21 -9.92
N GLU A 94 -15.17 -20.44 -10.30
CA GLU A 94 -13.81 -20.87 -10.59
C GLU A 94 -13.14 -20.08 -11.73
N GLU A 95 -13.89 -19.68 -12.76
CA GLU A 95 -13.36 -18.93 -13.89
C GLU A 95 -12.92 -17.52 -13.46
N GLU A 96 -13.78 -16.80 -12.72
CA GLU A 96 -13.45 -15.48 -12.18
C GLU A 96 -12.27 -15.55 -11.21
N LEU A 97 -12.23 -16.58 -10.36
CA LEU A 97 -11.14 -16.76 -9.41
C LEU A 97 -9.81 -17.00 -10.14
N ALA A 98 -9.79 -17.88 -11.14
CA ALA A 98 -8.61 -18.16 -11.94
C ALA A 98 -8.11 -16.93 -12.72
N ASP A 99 -9.02 -16.10 -13.24
CA ASP A 99 -8.68 -14.84 -13.89
C ASP A 99 -8.10 -13.83 -12.90
N ALA A 100 -8.67 -13.75 -11.72
CA ALA A 100 -8.19 -12.87 -10.65
C ALA A 100 -6.79 -13.30 -10.16
N GLU A 101 -6.55 -14.58 -9.92
CA GLU A 101 -5.25 -15.12 -9.55
C GLU A 101 -4.20 -14.80 -10.61
N ARG A 102 -4.50 -15.07 -11.87
CA ARG A 102 -3.59 -14.78 -13.00
C ARG A 102 -3.24 -13.29 -13.07
N GLY A 103 -4.23 -12.42 -12.96
CA GLY A 103 -4.02 -10.98 -13.01
C GLY A 103 -3.14 -10.47 -11.86
N VAL A 104 -3.38 -10.97 -10.64
CA VAL A 104 -2.59 -10.58 -9.46
C VAL A 104 -1.19 -11.18 -9.51
N LYS A 105 -1.03 -12.46 -9.92
CA LYS A 105 0.29 -13.09 -10.12
C LYS A 105 1.14 -12.29 -11.12
N GLN A 106 0.57 -11.88 -12.23
CA GLN A 106 1.25 -11.04 -13.22
C GLN A 106 1.67 -9.69 -12.63
N GLN A 107 0.81 -9.06 -11.84
CA GLN A 107 1.11 -7.77 -11.22
C GLN A 107 2.19 -7.89 -10.13
N ILE A 108 2.15 -8.94 -9.32
CA ILE A 108 3.21 -9.24 -8.34
C ILE A 108 4.54 -9.46 -9.06
N ALA A 109 4.56 -10.26 -10.13
CA ALA A 109 5.77 -10.52 -10.92
C ALA A 109 6.33 -9.24 -11.55
N PHE A 110 5.46 -8.38 -12.09
CA PHE A 110 5.86 -7.09 -12.65
C PHE A 110 6.55 -6.21 -11.61
N TYR A 111 5.96 -6.01 -10.44
CA TYR A 111 6.58 -5.22 -9.38
C TYR A 111 7.82 -5.90 -8.81
N GLY A 112 7.76 -7.23 -8.59
CA GLY A 112 8.88 -8.02 -8.10
C GLY A 112 10.13 -7.96 -9.00
N SER A 113 9.96 -7.66 -10.29
CA SER A 113 11.08 -7.45 -11.22
C SER A 113 11.88 -6.16 -10.95
N THR A 114 11.31 -5.22 -10.22
CA THR A 114 11.92 -3.91 -9.96
C THR A 114 12.92 -3.98 -8.80
N PRO A 115 14.20 -3.60 -9.00
CA PRO A 115 15.22 -3.73 -7.96
C PRO A 115 14.89 -3.00 -6.65
N ALA A 116 14.18 -1.87 -6.72
CA ALA A 116 13.80 -1.10 -5.54
C ALA A 116 12.84 -1.85 -4.59
N TYR A 117 12.16 -2.90 -5.07
CA TYR A 117 11.22 -3.70 -4.28
C TYR A 117 11.81 -5.03 -3.78
N ARG A 118 13.10 -5.28 -4.07
CA ARG A 118 13.80 -6.51 -3.69
C ARG A 118 13.70 -6.80 -2.20
N GLY A 119 13.76 -5.78 -1.33
CA GLY A 119 13.69 -5.94 0.12
C GLY A 119 12.42 -6.63 0.62
N VAL A 120 11.29 -6.48 -0.10
CA VAL A 120 10.06 -7.20 0.25
C VAL A 120 10.22 -8.70 0.01
N LEU A 121 10.82 -9.10 -1.11
CA LEU A 121 11.08 -10.50 -1.42
C LEU A 121 12.16 -11.10 -0.50
N GLU A 122 13.21 -10.35 -0.21
CA GLU A 122 14.31 -10.80 0.67
C GLU A 122 13.83 -11.14 2.07
N LEU A 123 12.86 -10.38 2.62
CA LEU A 123 12.28 -10.68 3.93
C LEU A 123 11.66 -12.09 3.99
N HIS A 124 11.14 -12.58 2.85
CA HIS A 124 10.55 -13.91 2.72
C HIS A 124 11.54 -14.98 2.22
N GLY A 125 12.81 -14.65 2.02
CA GLY A 125 13.80 -15.56 1.45
C GLY A 125 13.73 -15.72 -0.07
N TRP A 126 12.97 -14.88 -0.76
CA TRP A 126 12.75 -14.92 -2.21
C TRP A 126 13.62 -13.92 -2.99
N GLY A 127 14.77 -13.55 -2.45
CA GLY A 127 15.66 -12.57 -3.10
C GLY A 127 16.09 -12.96 -4.51
N ASP A 128 16.29 -14.26 -4.79
CA ASP A 128 16.68 -14.75 -6.10
C ASP A 128 15.58 -14.60 -7.14
N LEU A 129 14.31 -14.72 -6.73
CA LEU A 129 13.15 -14.48 -7.59
C LEU A 129 13.18 -13.07 -8.22
N GLN A 130 13.60 -12.04 -7.46
CA GLN A 130 13.76 -10.68 -8.02
C GLN A 130 14.73 -10.67 -9.20
N THR A 131 15.85 -11.36 -9.09
CA THR A 131 16.87 -11.41 -10.15
C THR A 131 16.33 -12.08 -11.40
N GLU A 132 15.61 -13.19 -11.25
CA GLU A 132 14.99 -13.93 -12.34
C GLU A 132 13.90 -13.08 -13.02
N LEU A 133 12.96 -12.52 -12.25
CA LEU A 133 11.92 -11.64 -12.76
C LEU A 133 12.49 -10.42 -13.51
N ASN A 134 13.56 -9.80 -12.97
CA ASN A 134 14.22 -8.70 -13.65
C ASN A 134 14.86 -9.13 -14.97
N SER A 135 15.44 -10.32 -15.06
CA SER A 135 15.99 -10.88 -16.29
C SER A 135 14.90 -11.11 -17.34
N LEU A 136 13.78 -11.73 -16.94
CA LEU A 136 12.64 -12.00 -17.81
C LEU A 136 11.99 -10.70 -18.31
N SER A 137 11.82 -9.70 -17.43
CA SER A 137 11.24 -8.41 -17.80
C SER A 137 12.03 -7.69 -18.89
N LYS A 138 13.37 -7.75 -18.87
CA LYS A 138 14.25 -7.19 -19.90
C LYS A 138 14.10 -7.88 -21.27
N ARG A 139 13.61 -9.10 -21.28
CA ARG A 139 13.32 -9.86 -22.51
C ARG A 139 11.87 -9.77 -22.96
N GLY A 140 11.00 -9.11 -22.16
CA GLY A 140 9.58 -8.98 -22.45
C GLY A 140 8.78 -10.26 -22.21
N GLU A 141 9.29 -11.18 -21.39
CA GLU A 141 8.69 -12.51 -21.12
C GLU A 141 7.66 -12.42 -19.98
N TRP A 142 6.67 -11.55 -20.16
CA TRP A 142 5.69 -11.17 -19.11
C TRP A 142 4.83 -12.34 -18.62
N VAL A 143 4.43 -13.23 -19.51
CA VAL A 143 3.61 -14.40 -19.15
C VAL A 143 4.43 -15.35 -18.26
N GLN A 144 5.66 -15.65 -18.66
CA GLN A 144 6.55 -16.52 -17.91
C GLN A 144 6.87 -15.96 -16.51
N MET A 145 6.96 -14.63 -16.37
CA MET A 145 7.14 -14.00 -15.06
C MET A 145 5.98 -14.32 -14.11
N GLY A 146 4.73 -14.27 -14.61
CA GLY A 146 3.56 -14.61 -13.81
C GLY A 146 3.54 -16.06 -13.34
N GLU A 147 4.09 -16.98 -14.15
CA GLU A 147 4.18 -18.42 -13.85
C GLU A 147 5.17 -18.72 -12.70
N LEU A 148 6.12 -17.82 -12.44
CA LEU A 148 7.05 -17.94 -11.31
C LEU A 148 6.41 -17.59 -9.96
N ILE A 149 5.24 -16.96 -9.96
CA ILE A 149 4.50 -16.65 -8.74
C ILE A 149 3.61 -17.84 -8.41
N ASP A 150 4.07 -18.66 -7.48
CA ASP A 150 3.29 -19.78 -6.97
C ASP A 150 2.16 -19.33 -6.03
N ASP A 151 1.39 -20.27 -5.51
CA ASP A 151 0.26 -19.96 -4.64
C ASP A 151 0.68 -19.47 -3.26
N ASP A 152 1.85 -19.88 -2.76
CA ASP A 152 2.37 -19.43 -1.48
C ASP A 152 2.78 -17.94 -1.57
N ILE A 153 3.46 -17.57 -2.65
CA ILE A 153 3.79 -16.17 -2.93
C ILE A 153 2.51 -15.36 -3.12
N LEU A 154 1.56 -15.84 -3.95
CA LEU A 154 0.29 -15.16 -4.16
C LEU A 154 -0.43 -14.88 -2.85
N ARG A 155 -0.61 -15.90 -2.00
CA ARG A 155 -1.33 -15.78 -0.72
C ARG A 155 -0.59 -14.93 0.31
N THR A 156 0.72 -14.81 0.18
CA THR A 156 1.52 -13.92 1.03
C THR A 156 1.29 -12.45 0.67
N PHE A 157 1.22 -12.13 -0.61
CA PHE A 157 1.00 -10.76 -1.09
C PHE A 157 -0.47 -10.35 -1.13
N ALA A 158 -1.38 -11.27 -1.43
CA ALA A 158 -2.78 -11.00 -1.68
C ALA A 158 -3.71 -11.64 -0.66
N VAL A 159 -4.80 -10.97 -0.35
CA VAL A 159 -5.97 -11.60 0.27
C VAL A 159 -6.67 -12.44 -0.79
N VAL A 160 -6.67 -13.75 -0.63
CA VAL A 160 -7.36 -14.71 -1.50
C VAL A 160 -8.52 -15.29 -0.72
N ALA A 161 -9.74 -14.87 -1.04
CA ALA A 161 -10.94 -15.24 -0.28
C ALA A 161 -12.21 -15.15 -1.14
N GLU A 162 -13.25 -15.85 -0.72
CA GLU A 162 -14.61 -15.63 -1.26
C GLU A 162 -15.06 -14.19 -0.98
N PRO A 163 -15.94 -13.61 -1.82
CA PRO A 163 -16.34 -12.20 -1.69
C PRO A 163 -16.79 -11.77 -0.29
N GLU A 164 -17.53 -12.62 0.40
CA GLU A 164 -18.06 -12.41 1.76
C GLU A 164 -16.99 -12.46 2.85
N ASP A 165 -15.82 -13.02 2.57
CA ASP A 165 -14.74 -13.19 3.54
C ASP A 165 -13.60 -12.18 3.36
N VAL A 166 -13.56 -11.46 2.23
CA VAL A 166 -12.51 -10.48 1.91
C VAL A 166 -12.37 -9.43 3.01
N GLY A 167 -13.48 -8.85 3.47
CA GLY A 167 -13.48 -7.83 4.51
C GLY A 167 -12.90 -8.33 5.83
N ARG A 168 -13.29 -9.55 6.25
CA ARG A 168 -12.77 -10.19 7.45
C ARG A 168 -11.27 -10.46 7.35
N GLU A 169 -10.80 -10.96 6.23
CA GLU A 169 -9.40 -11.30 6.02
C GLU A 169 -8.51 -10.04 5.93
N LEU A 170 -8.97 -8.98 5.30
CA LEU A 170 -8.28 -7.68 5.30
C LEU A 170 -8.13 -7.13 6.71
N ARG A 171 -9.19 -7.20 7.53
CA ARG A 171 -9.10 -6.80 8.93
C ARG A 171 -8.16 -7.67 9.75
N ARG A 172 -8.18 -8.97 9.53
CA ARG A 172 -7.27 -9.89 10.21
C ARG A 172 -5.80 -9.53 9.96
N ARG A 173 -5.45 -9.23 8.70
CA ARG A 173 -4.06 -8.92 8.31
C ARG A 173 -3.63 -7.51 8.67
N TYR A 174 -4.47 -6.53 8.47
CA TYR A 174 -4.08 -5.12 8.47
C TYR A 174 -4.85 -4.27 9.49
N GLY A 175 -5.83 -4.84 10.16
CA GLY A 175 -6.61 -4.14 11.18
C GLY A 175 -5.73 -3.66 12.35
N GLY A 176 -5.93 -2.42 12.76
CA GLY A 176 -5.12 -1.78 13.80
C GLY A 176 -3.79 -1.19 13.32
N VAL A 177 -3.41 -1.41 12.06
CA VAL A 177 -2.17 -0.87 11.46
C VAL A 177 -2.47 0.04 10.30
N VAL A 178 -3.27 -0.43 9.32
CA VAL A 178 -3.64 0.35 8.14
C VAL A 178 -4.96 1.07 8.41
N ASP A 179 -4.93 2.41 8.39
CA ASP A 179 -6.09 3.25 8.66
C ASP A 179 -7.04 3.36 7.46
N ARG A 180 -6.50 3.24 6.24
CA ARG A 180 -7.26 3.33 4.97
C ARG A 180 -6.72 2.32 3.97
N CYS A 181 -7.60 1.56 3.36
CA CYS A 181 -7.22 0.69 2.26
C CYS A 181 -8.03 0.97 0.99
N SER A 182 -7.44 0.67 -0.14
CA SER A 182 -8.11 0.49 -1.42
C SER A 182 -7.84 -0.92 -1.93
N PHE A 183 -8.80 -1.49 -2.64
CA PHE A 183 -8.63 -2.82 -3.23
C PHE A 183 -7.80 -2.71 -4.49
N TYR A 184 -6.71 -3.48 -4.56
CA TYR A 184 -5.92 -3.58 -5.77
C TYR A 184 -6.27 -4.90 -6.47
N ALA A 185 -7.13 -4.80 -7.46
CA ALA A 185 -7.69 -5.92 -8.22
C ALA A 185 -7.42 -5.69 -9.72
N PRO A 186 -6.26 -6.08 -10.26
CA PRO A 186 -5.89 -5.87 -11.67
C PRO A 186 -6.58 -6.88 -12.61
N TYR A 187 -7.87 -7.09 -12.41
CA TYR A 187 -8.73 -7.98 -13.18
C TYR A 187 -10.15 -7.41 -13.28
N ARG A 188 -10.96 -7.98 -14.16
CA ARG A 188 -12.36 -7.58 -14.27
C ARG A 188 -13.16 -8.04 -13.05
N SER A 189 -13.90 -7.13 -12.45
CA SER A 189 -14.77 -7.44 -11.31
C SER A 189 -16.04 -6.60 -11.33
N ASP A 190 -17.10 -7.12 -10.73
CA ASP A 190 -18.35 -6.41 -10.56
C ASP A 190 -18.20 -5.31 -9.50
N PRO A 191 -18.54 -4.04 -9.79
CA PRO A 191 -18.52 -2.96 -8.80
C PRO A 191 -19.42 -3.21 -7.57
N GLU A 192 -20.55 -3.91 -7.73
CA GLU A 192 -21.44 -4.24 -6.62
C GLU A 192 -20.77 -5.14 -5.57
N ARG A 193 -19.87 -6.04 -6.02
CA ARG A 193 -19.06 -6.87 -5.12
C ARG A 193 -18.25 -6.03 -4.15
N TRP A 194 -17.59 -4.99 -4.66
CA TRP A 194 -16.76 -4.11 -3.82
C TRP A 194 -17.57 -3.26 -2.87
N SER A 195 -18.78 -2.88 -3.23
CA SER A 195 -19.70 -2.18 -2.32
C SER A 195 -20.01 -3.01 -1.09
N ARG A 196 -20.30 -4.31 -1.25
CA ARG A 196 -20.52 -5.24 -0.13
C ARG A 196 -19.28 -5.40 0.76
N VAL A 197 -18.10 -5.60 0.16
CA VAL A 197 -16.84 -5.69 0.91
C VAL A 197 -16.59 -4.42 1.73
N VAL A 198 -16.89 -3.24 1.17
CA VAL A 198 -16.77 -1.96 1.90
C VAL A 198 -17.77 -1.86 3.05
N GLU A 199 -19.00 -2.32 2.86
CA GLU A 199 -20.01 -2.36 3.93
C GLU A 199 -19.55 -3.27 5.07
N ASP A 200 -19.05 -4.47 4.76
CA ASP A 200 -18.51 -5.40 5.74
C ASP A 200 -17.31 -4.83 6.51
N LEU A 201 -16.43 -4.11 5.82
CA LEU A 201 -15.29 -3.43 6.45
C LEU A 201 -15.70 -2.29 7.39
N LYS A 202 -16.85 -1.65 7.16
CA LYS A 202 -17.34 -0.54 7.99
C LYS A 202 -18.21 -0.99 9.16
N SER A 203 -18.79 -2.17 9.08
CA SER A 203 -19.79 -2.65 10.06
C SER A 203 -19.19 -3.33 11.30
N ALA A 204 -17.87 -3.36 11.44
CA ALA A 204 -17.14 -3.99 12.55
C ALA A 204 -16.29 -2.92 13.35
#